data_07b0e71107be39d82bd06bc999784882
#
_entry.id   07b0e71107be39d82bd06bc999784882
#
_cell.length_a   1.000
_cell.length_b   1.000
_cell.length_c   1.000
_cell.angle_alpha   90.00
_cell.angle_beta   90.00
_cell.angle_gamma   90.00
#
_symmetry.space_group_name_H-M   'P 1'
#
loop_
_entity.id
_entity.type
_entity.pdbx_description
1 polymer ?
#
loop_
_entity_poly.entity_id
_entity_poly.type
_entity_poly.pdbx_seq_one_letter_code
_entity_poly.pdbx_strand_id
1 'polypeptide(L)'
;MDQSAKPNKIKTVRPETLEFIILYTQLRGKAFYNNTQLAEALGYNSASTITEIVKSRQNIDPEKLKLFKEIYQEYLSPAKNKENSTAVVTTKRPFEGIPMYEVIATATGVEVYNDINDSNPVGHMNFPGIEDCDFALPVWGHSMYPYLENGCWVALKIIHDMKILPGEVYYIEWGDYRMYKRLLAGDTADEVIAHSDNTTEMVGNRLKYAPFVIKIADIKKLCLVKDIHKKHNH
;
A
#
# COMPACT_ATOMS: atom_id res chain seq x y z
N MET A 1 -3.85 -35.39 -16.73
CA MET A 1 -5.06 -34.61 -17.03
C MET A 1 -5.27 -33.66 -15.87
N ASP A 2 -4.72 -32.48 -15.97
CA ASP A 2 -4.81 -31.47 -14.91
C ASP A 2 -5.79 -30.38 -15.40
N GLN A 3 -6.99 -30.39 -14.82
CA GLN A 3 -7.97 -29.33 -15.05
C GLN A 3 -7.78 -28.26 -13.98
N SER A 4 -6.92 -27.28 -14.29
CA SER A 4 -6.86 -26.03 -13.52
C SER A 4 -8.21 -25.32 -13.68
N ALA A 5 -9.05 -25.40 -12.64
CA ALA A 5 -10.32 -24.71 -12.58
C ALA A 5 -10.09 -23.21 -12.66
N LYS A 6 -10.45 -22.58 -13.76
CA LYS A 6 -10.50 -21.13 -13.91
C LYS A 6 -11.45 -20.56 -12.86
N PRO A 7 -11.10 -19.47 -12.17
CA PRO A 7 -11.97 -18.85 -11.18
C PRO A 7 -13.29 -18.43 -11.83
N ASN A 8 -14.38 -18.93 -11.28
CA ASN A 8 -15.75 -18.70 -11.77
C ASN A 8 -16.08 -17.20 -11.61
N LYS A 9 -16.14 -16.47 -12.73
CA LYS A 9 -16.70 -15.11 -12.72
C LYS A 9 -18.19 -15.22 -12.42
N ILE A 10 -18.69 -14.46 -11.42
CA ILE A 10 -20.13 -14.35 -11.18
C ILE A 10 -20.78 -13.79 -12.47
N LYS A 11 -21.88 -14.41 -12.89
CA LYS A 11 -22.61 -14.02 -14.10
C LYS A 11 -23.21 -12.61 -14.02
N THR A 12 -23.47 -12.11 -12.79
CA THR A 12 -24.06 -10.78 -12.57
C THR A 12 -23.55 -10.21 -11.23
N VAL A 13 -22.92 -9.06 -11.27
CA VAL A 13 -22.53 -8.29 -10.07
C VAL A 13 -23.77 -7.53 -9.60
N ARG A 14 -24.15 -7.72 -8.33
CA ARG A 14 -25.30 -7.06 -7.73
C ARG A 14 -25.02 -5.59 -7.43
N PRO A 15 -26.05 -4.70 -7.44
CA PRO A 15 -25.87 -3.28 -7.10
C PRO A 15 -25.19 -3.04 -5.75
N GLU A 16 -25.51 -3.86 -4.74
CA GLU A 16 -24.92 -3.80 -3.41
C GLU A 16 -23.41 -4.07 -3.44
N THR A 17 -22.96 -4.95 -4.32
CA THR A 17 -21.54 -5.28 -4.48
C THR A 17 -20.81 -4.11 -5.15
N LEU A 18 -21.39 -3.47 -6.13
CA LEU A 18 -20.83 -2.27 -6.76
C LEU A 18 -20.72 -1.12 -5.77
N GLU A 19 -21.77 -0.91 -4.98
CA GLU A 19 -21.77 0.09 -3.92
C GLU A 19 -20.68 -0.19 -2.89
N PHE A 20 -20.55 -1.43 -2.44
CA PHE A 20 -19.47 -1.83 -1.52
C PHE A 20 -18.09 -1.55 -2.11
N ILE A 21 -17.84 -1.90 -3.36
CA ILE A 21 -16.54 -1.67 -4.02
C ILE A 21 -16.20 -0.17 -4.08
N ILE A 22 -17.18 0.68 -4.39
CA ILE A 22 -17.00 2.14 -4.39
C ILE A 22 -16.62 2.63 -2.99
N LEU A 23 -17.39 2.25 -1.98
CA LEU A 23 -17.13 2.65 -0.60
C LEU A 23 -15.82 2.07 -0.06
N TYR A 24 -15.51 0.82 -0.38
CA TYR A 24 -14.23 0.18 -0.06
C TYR A 24 -13.05 1.00 -0.62
N THR A 25 -13.12 1.40 -1.89
CA THR A 25 -12.05 2.18 -2.52
C THR A 25 -11.89 3.57 -1.88
N GLN A 26 -12.99 4.19 -1.47
CA GLN A 26 -12.98 5.51 -0.81
C GLN A 26 -12.45 5.47 0.62
N LEU A 27 -12.68 4.37 1.33
CA LEU A 27 -12.39 4.25 2.76
C LEU A 27 -11.11 3.50 3.08
N ARG A 28 -10.61 2.68 2.14
CA ARG A 28 -9.33 1.98 2.30
C ARG A 28 -8.19 3.00 2.46
N GLY A 29 -7.33 2.76 3.45
CA GLY A 29 -6.27 3.70 3.82
C GLY A 29 -6.72 4.89 4.68
N LYS A 30 -8.05 5.02 4.94
CA LYS A 30 -8.61 6.07 5.81
C LYS A 30 -9.33 5.49 7.03
N ALA A 31 -10.14 4.48 6.82
CA ALA A 31 -10.98 3.85 7.83
C ALA A 31 -10.54 2.42 8.17
N PHE A 32 -9.88 1.74 7.24
CA PHE A 32 -9.24 0.43 7.42
C PHE A 32 -8.06 0.31 6.44
N TYR A 33 -7.05 -0.49 6.81
CA TYR A 33 -5.79 -0.57 6.06
C TYR A 33 -5.63 -1.86 5.26
N ASN A 34 -6.21 -2.97 5.72
CA ASN A 34 -6.10 -4.27 5.04
C ASN A 34 -7.41 -5.06 5.08
N ASN A 35 -7.48 -6.11 4.25
CA ASN A 35 -8.68 -6.94 4.14
C ASN A 35 -8.90 -7.83 5.36
N THR A 36 -7.86 -8.15 6.15
CA THR A 36 -7.99 -8.92 7.39
C THR A 36 -8.79 -8.12 8.41
N GLN A 37 -8.38 -6.88 8.67
CA GLN A 37 -9.09 -5.96 9.57
C GLN A 37 -10.55 -5.78 9.15
N LEU A 38 -10.79 -5.59 7.85
CA LEU A 38 -12.14 -5.42 7.32
C LEU A 38 -12.97 -6.71 7.42
N ALA A 39 -12.36 -7.87 7.15
CA ALA A 39 -13.03 -9.16 7.26
C ALA A 39 -13.49 -9.43 8.70
N GLU A 40 -12.63 -9.19 9.68
CA GLU A 40 -12.97 -9.30 11.11
C GLU A 40 -14.11 -8.36 11.49
N ALA A 41 -14.01 -7.08 11.10
CA ALA A 41 -15.05 -6.07 11.38
C ALA A 41 -16.41 -6.46 10.80
N LEU A 42 -16.43 -7.10 9.63
CA LEU A 42 -17.66 -7.58 8.98
C LEU A 42 -18.04 -9.01 9.37
N GLY A 43 -17.26 -9.69 10.22
CA GLY A 43 -17.51 -11.06 10.64
C GLY A 43 -17.36 -12.08 9.51
N TYR A 44 -16.40 -11.90 8.62
CA TYR A 44 -15.95 -12.90 7.67
C TYR A 44 -14.81 -13.74 8.26
N ASN A 45 -14.76 -15.01 7.92
CA ASN A 45 -13.72 -15.92 8.42
C ASN A 45 -12.35 -15.74 7.71
N SER A 46 -12.30 -14.99 6.61
CA SER A 46 -11.08 -14.85 5.81
C SER A 46 -11.04 -13.53 5.02
N ALA A 47 -9.87 -12.92 4.99
CA ALA A 47 -9.55 -11.77 4.16
C ALA A 47 -9.73 -12.04 2.65
N SER A 48 -9.57 -13.31 2.22
CA SER A 48 -9.79 -13.70 0.82
C SER A 48 -11.22 -13.43 0.35
N THR A 49 -12.22 -13.54 1.24
CA THR A 49 -13.61 -13.19 0.91
C THR A 49 -13.76 -11.74 0.48
N ILE A 50 -13.14 -10.80 1.20
CA ILE A 50 -13.12 -9.39 0.81
C ILE A 50 -12.46 -9.20 -0.55
N THR A 51 -11.32 -9.88 -0.76
CA THR A 51 -10.59 -9.82 -2.03
C THR A 51 -11.45 -10.32 -3.22
N GLU A 52 -12.18 -11.41 -3.05
CA GLU A 52 -13.07 -11.94 -4.10
C GLU A 52 -14.26 -11.02 -4.37
N ILE A 53 -14.83 -10.37 -3.35
CA ILE A 53 -15.88 -9.36 -3.50
C ILE A 53 -15.36 -8.15 -4.28
N VAL A 54 -14.22 -7.60 -3.89
CA VAL A 54 -13.60 -6.44 -4.54
C VAL A 54 -13.21 -6.72 -5.99
N LYS A 55 -12.77 -7.96 -6.29
CA LYS A 55 -12.49 -8.42 -7.67
C LYS A 55 -13.76 -8.78 -8.46
N SER A 56 -14.95 -8.53 -7.93
CA SER A 56 -16.25 -8.89 -8.54
C SER A 56 -16.39 -10.37 -8.87
N ARG A 57 -15.78 -11.23 -8.06
CA ARG A 57 -15.87 -12.69 -8.20
C ARG A 57 -16.89 -13.31 -7.24
N GLN A 58 -17.27 -12.55 -6.23
CA GLN A 58 -18.29 -12.89 -5.24
C GLN A 58 -19.15 -11.65 -4.95
N ASN A 59 -20.47 -11.84 -4.73
CA ASN A 59 -21.33 -10.76 -4.28
C ASN A 59 -21.24 -10.60 -2.76
N ILE A 60 -21.31 -9.36 -2.28
CA ILE A 60 -21.44 -9.08 -0.85
C ILE A 60 -22.85 -9.47 -0.37
N ASP A 61 -22.92 -9.90 0.88
CA ASP A 61 -24.18 -10.04 1.59
C ASP A 61 -24.73 -8.64 1.91
N PRO A 62 -26.03 -8.34 1.59
CA PRO A 62 -26.65 -7.05 1.88
C PRO A 62 -26.55 -6.64 3.36
N GLU A 63 -26.65 -7.59 4.29
CA GLU A 63 -26.50 -7.32 5.72
C GLU A 63 -25.07 -6.89 6.07
N LYS A 64 -24.06 -7.50 5.41
CA LYS A 64 -22.65 -7.09 5.58
C LYS A 64 -22.36 -5.71 5.00
N LEU A 65 -23.02 -5.34 3.90
CA LEU A 65 -22.93 -3.98 3.37
C LEU A 65 -23.56 -2.96 4.35
N LYS A 66 -24.70 -3.31 4.95
CA LYS A 66 -25.33 -2.47 5.97
C LYS A 66 -24.41 -2.28 7.18
N LEU A 67 -23.86 -3.38 7.70
CA LEU A 67 -22.90 -3.37 8.79
C LEU A 67 -21.65 -2.53 8.45
N PHE A 68 -21.13 -2.64 7.22
CA PHE A 68 -20.03 -1.83 6.73
C PHE A 68 -20.35 -0.32 6.81
N LYS A 69 -21.52 0.08 6.35
CA LYS A 69 -21.96 1.48 6.42
C LYS A 69 -22.14 1.98 7.87
N GLU A 70 -22.63 1.14 8.76
CA GLU A 70 -22.79 1.45 10.19
C GLU A 70 -21.43 1.63 10.87
N ILE A 71 -20.49 0.69 10.67
CA ILE A 71 -19.13 0.76 11.26
C ILE A 71 -18.38 2.01 10.79
N TYR A 72 -18.52 2.36 9.50
CA TYR A 72 -17.76 3.45 8.90
C TYR A 72 -18.59 4.71 8.63
N GLN A 73 -19.72 4.88 9.33
CA GLN A 73 -20.66 5.99 9.15
C GLN A 73 -20.00 7.37 9.28
N GLU A 74 -19.03 7.52 10.17
CA GLU A 74 -18.31 8.79 10.39
C GLU A 74 -17.56 9.24 9.13
N TYR A 75 -17.05 8.31 8.37
CA TYR A 75 -16.30 8.55 7.13
C TYR A 75 -17.20 8.77 5.91
N LEU A 76 -18.46 8.31 5.98
CA LEU A 76 -19.43 8.37 4.89
C LEU A 76 -20.33 9.61 4.98
N SER A 77 -20.42 10.28 6.14
CA SER A 77 -21.22 11.48 6.31
C SER A 77 -20.53 12.69 5.69
N PRO A 78 -21.21 13.51 4.86
CA PRO A 78 -20.63 14.73 4.33
C PRO A 78 -20.31 15.68 5.50
N ALA A 79 -19.11 16.27 5.46
CA ALA A 79 -18.67 17.24 6.44
C ALA A 79 -19.70 18.39 6.54
N LYS A 80 -20.50 18.42 7.60
CA LYS A 80 -21.33 19.60 7.91
C LYS A 80 -20.38 20.74 8.25
N ASN A 81 -20.49 21.83 7.51
CA ASN A 81 -19.85 23.10 7.79
C ASN A 81 -19.99 23.42 9.29
N LYS A 82 -18.86 23.46 10.00
CA LYS A 82 -18.84 23.94 11.38
C LYS A 82 -18.72 25.45 11.39
N GLU A 83 -19.88 26.12 11.40
CA GLU A 83 -19.97 27.39 12.11
C GLU A 83 -20.75 27.14 13.41
N ASN A 84 -20.11 27.53 14.51
CA ASN A 84 -20.62 27.63 15.87
C ASN A 84 -21.29 26.39 16.51
N SER A 85 -20.54 25.70 17.33
CA SER A 85 -21.02 25.26 18.64
C SER A 85 -19.89 24.80 19.56
N THR A 86 -20.03 25.24 20.78
CA THR A 86 -19.38 24.92 22.06
C THR A 86 -18.69 23.56 22.10
N ALA A 87 -17.46 23.55 22.63
CA ALA A 87 -16.57 22.40 22.77
C ALA A 87 -17.28 21.13 23.27
N VAL A 88 -17.61 20.25 22.33
CA VAL A 88 -17.73 18.82 22.60
C VAL A 88 -16.36 18.25 22.31
N VAL A 89 -15.67 17.80 23.36
CA VAL A 89 -14.44 17.02 23.26
C VAL A 89 -14.78 15.73 22.53
N THR A 90 -14.74 15.78 21.19
CA THR A 90 -14.65 14.56 20.38
C THR A 90 -13.28 13.99 20.67
N THR A 91 -13.21 12.94 21.47
CA THR A 91 -12.04 12.08 21.58
C THR A 91 -11.84 11.46 20.20
N LYS A 92 -11.08 12.16 19.32
CA LYS A 92 -10.40 11.46 18.21
C LYS A 92 -9.69 10.31 18.87
N ARG A 93 -9.98 9.06 18.46
CA ARG A 93 -9.11 7.96 18.87
C ARG A 93 -7.69 8.41 18.56
N PRO A 94 -6.76 8.29 19.50
CA PRO A 94 -5.38 8.65 19.21
C PRO A 94 -4.95 7.87 17.97
N PHE A 95 -4.22 8.51 17.07
CA PHE A 95 -3.62 7.86 15.91
C PHE A 95 -2.72 6.73 16.44
N GLU A 96 -3.13 5.49 16.22
CA GLU A 96 -2.42 4.30 16.72
C GLU A 96 -1.16 3.99 15.88
N GLY A 97 -0.96 4.74 14.79
CA GLY A 97 0.14 4.55 13.85
C GLY A 97 -0.26 3.78 12.61
N ILE A 98 0.64 3.79 11.61
CA ILE A 98 0.50 2.99 10.40
C ILE A 98 1.03 1.57 10.63
N PRO A 99 0.44 0.52 10.03
CA PRO A 99 0.91 -0.84 10.18
C PRO A 99 2.30 -1.03 9.56
N MET A 100 3.14 -1.79 10.24
CA MET A 100 4.47 -2.18 9.80
C MET A 100 4.42 -3.62 9.30
N TYR A 101 4.93 -3.87 8.09
CA TYR A 101 4.99 -5.22 7.53
C TYR A 101 6.44 -5.62 7.31
N GLU A 102 6.80 -6.82 7.77
CA GLU A 102 8.12 -7.38 7.52
C GLU A 102 8.09 -8.19 6.24
N VAL A 103 9.09 -7.97 5.41
CA VAL A 103 9.29 -8.75 4.20
C VAL A 103 10.01 -10.04 4.56
N ILE A 104 9.41 -11.19 4.31
CA ILE A 104 10.07 -12.49 4.53
C ILE A 104 10.97 -12.73 3.33
N ALA A 105 12.29 -12.54 3.51
CA ALA A 105 13.29 -12.99 2.57
C ALA A 105 13.38 -14.53 2.65
N THR A 106 13.05 -15.23 1.55
CA THR A 106 13.30 -16.68 1.49
C THR A 106 14.77 -16.95 1.18
N ALA A 107 15.34 -17.98 1.80
CA ALA A 107 16.76 -18.37 1.68
C ALA A 107 17.21 -18.73 0.24
N THR A 108 16.34 -18.70 -0.75
CA THR A 108 16.59 -19.02 -2.16
C THR A 108 16.82 -17.79 -3.05
N GLY A 109 16.96 -16.61 -2.47
CA GLY A 109 17.27 -15.38 -3.25
C GLY A 109 16.12 -14.83 -4.10
N VAL A 110 14.96 -15.45 -4.09
CA VAL A 110 13.72 -14.90 -4.63
C VAL A 110 12.95 -14.31 -3.46
N GLU A 111 12.89 -12.99 -3.38
CA GLU A 111 12.06 -12.28 -2.40
C GLU A 111 10.59 -12.54 -2.73
N VAL A 112 10.00 -13.57 -2.14
CA VAL A 112 8.56 -13.80 -2.19
C VAL A 112 7.97 -12.87 -1.14
N TYR A 113 7.55 -11.71 -1.58
CA TYR A 113 6.72 -10.84 -0.76
C TYR A 113 5.32 -11.45 -0.72
N ASN A 114 4.87 -11.89 0.45
CA ASN A 114 3.45 -12.08 0.68
C ASN A 114 2.75 -10.78 0.34
N ASP A 115 1.63 -10.86 -0.34
CA ASP A 115 0.85 -9.66 -0.64
C ASP A 115 0.59 -8.95 0.71
N ILE A 116 0.96 -7.66 0.82
CA ILE A 116 0.77 -6.88 2.07
C ILE A 116 -0.69 -6.98 2.54
N ASN A 117 -1.61 -7.25 1.61
CA ASN A 117 -3.03 -7.42 1.90
C ASN A 117 -3.35 -8.67 2.73
N ASP A 118 -2.49 -9.69 2.74
CA ASP A 118 -2.70 -10.97 3.42
C ASP A 118 -1.75 -11.16 4.63
N SER A 119 -0.85 -10.20 4.89
CA SER A 119 0.13 -10.27 5.98
C SER A 119 -0.40 -9.58 7.24
N ASN A 120 -0.15 -10.20 8.39
CA ASN A 120 -0.37 -9.53 9.68
C ASN A 120 0.75 -8.51 9.92
N PRO A 121 0.45 -7.30 10.42
CA PRO A 121 1.47 -6.33 10.76
C PRO A 121 2.32 -6.85 11.94
N VAL A 122 3.63 -6.60 11.89
CA VAL A 122 4.57 -6.91 12.97
C VAL A 122 4.58 -5.84 14.06
N GLY A 123 3.92 -4.71 13.82
CA GLY A 123 3.82 -3.58 14.75
C GLY A 123 3.16 -2.38 14.07
N HIS A 124 3.19 -1.25 14.77
CA HIS A 124 2.71 0.03 14.24
C HIS A 124 3.77 1.10 14.40
N MET A 125 3.92 1.93 13.38
CA MET A 125 4.79 3.11 13.39
C MET A 125 3.94 4.35 13.67
N ASN A 126 4.29 5.11 14.71
CA ASN A 126 3.57 6.31 15.09
C ASN A 126 4.54 7.48 15.29
N PHE A 127 4.58 8.38 14.31
CA PHE A 127 5.36 9.62 14.32
C PHE A 127 4.52 10.77 13.76
N PRO A 128 4.77 12.01 14.17
CA PRO A 128 4.14 13.17 13.56
C PRO A 128 4.49 13.26 12.07
N GLY A 129 3.48 13.48 11.22
CA GLY A 129 3.66 13.70 9.78
C GLY A 129 3.47 12.46 8.90
N ILE A 130 3.21 11.27 9.50
CA ILE A 130 2.92 10.04 8.73
C ILE A 130 1.43 9.65 8.76
N GLU A 131 0.57 10.51 9.27
CA GLU A 131 -0.87 10.23 9.43
C GLU A 131 -1.58 10.00 8.10
N ASP A 132 -0.99 10.46 6.99
CA ASP A 132 -1.48 10.25 5.62
C ASP A 132 -0.79 9.07 4.90
N CYS A 133 0.08 8.33 5.59
CA CYS A 133 0.72 7.13 5.08
C CYS A 133 -0.14 5.89 5.29
N ASP A 134 0.01 4.90 4.41
CA ASP A 134 -0.81 3.69 4.42
C ASP A 134 -0.15 2.55 5.20
N PHE A 135 1.17 2.43 5.15
CA PHE A 135 1.94 1.39 5.83
C PHE A 135 3.43 1.71 5.86
N ALA A 136 4.20 0.91 6.62
CA ALA A 136 5.65 0.97 6.63
C ALA A 136 6.29 -0.36 6.23
N LEU A 137 7.39 -0.29 5.48
CA LEU A 137 8.22 -1.43 5.09
C LEU A 137 9.69 -1.20 5.46
N PRO A 138 10.45 -2.27 5.74
CA PRO A 138 11.90 -2.18 5.92
C PRO A 138 12.61 -1.99 4.58
N VAL A 139 13.76 -1.35 4.63
CA VAL A 139 14.68 -1.23 3.49
C VAL A 139 15.70 -2.36 3.54
N TRP A 140 15.81 -3.10 2.45
CA TRP A 140 16.83 -4.12 2.27
C TRP A 140 17.79 -3.74 1.14
N GLY A 141 19.08 -3.91 1.40
CA GLY A 141 20.13 -3.60 0.42
C GLY A 141 20.66 -2.17 0.51
N HIS A 142 21.52 -1.79 -0.42
CA HIS A 142 22.29 -0.55 -0.41
C HIS A 142 22.07 0.32 -1.65
N SER A 143 21.14 -0.04 -2.53
CA SER A 143 20.95 0.70 -3.80
C SER A 143 20.56 2.16 -3.60
N MET A 144 19.94 2.49 -2.47
CA MET A 144 19.48 3.85 -2.14
C MET A 144 20.33 4.55 -1.06
N TYR A 145 21.47 3.96 -0.69
CA TYR A 145 22.42 4.61 0.24
C TYR A 145 23.01 5.88 -0.40
N PRO A 146 23.21 6.99 0.32
CA PRO A 146 22.99 7.16 1.77
C PRO A 146 21.56 7.60 2.15
N TYR A 147 20.67 7.85 1.21
CA TYR A 147 19.33 8.35 1.51
C TYR A 147 18.50 7.32 2.30
N LEU A 148 18.43 6.06 1.83
CA LEU A 148 17.84 4.95 2.57
C LEU A 148 18.96 3.97 2.99
N GLU A 149 19.08 3.76 4.29
CA GLU A 149 20.04 2.80 4.86
C GLU A 149 19.41 1.42 5.02
N ASN A 150 20.21 0.38 4.83
CA ASN A 150 19.76 -1.00 5.05
C ASN A 150 19.25 -1.19 6.48
N GLY A 151 18.05 -1.76 6.63
CA GLY A 151 17.39 -2.00 7.91
C GLY A 151 16.62 -0.82 8.48
N CYS A 152 16.59 0.35 7.85
CA CYS A 152 15.67 1.41 8.22
C CYS A 152 14.22 1.04 7.82
N TRP A 153 13.25 1.66 8.49
CA TRP A 153 11.84 1.55 8.15
C TRP A 153 11.37 2.80 7.40
N VAL A 154 10.51 2.62 6.44
CA VAL A 154 10.03 3.70 5.57
C VAL A 154 8.52 3.75 5.61
N ALA A 155 7.97 4.92 5.96
CA ALA A 155 6.54 5.20 5.87
C ALA A 155 6.17 5.50 4.41
N LEU A 156 5.16 4.80 3.90
CA LEU A 156 4.79 4.75 2.49
C LEU A 156 3.34 5.19 2.29
N LYS A 157 3.13 6.05 1.28
CA LYS A 157 1.83 6.47 0.80
C LYS A 157 1.55 5.88 -0.58
N ILE A 158 0.46 5.13 -0.72
CA ILE A 158 0.05 4.55 -2.01
C ILE A 158 -0.39 5.66 -2.98
N ILE A 159 0.11 5.62 -4.20
CA ILE A 159 -0.28 6.52 -5.28
C ILE A 159 -1.21 5.77 -6.23
N HIS A 160 -2.50 6.01 -6.11
CA HIS A 160 -3.53 5.28 -6.87
C HIS A 160 -3.67 5.75 -8.32
N ASP A 161 -3.40 7.02 -8.59
CA ASP A 161 -3.54 7.65 -9.91
C ASP A 161 -2.26 7.58 -10.75
N MET A 162 -1.24 6.87 -10.24
CA MET A 162 0.07 6.69 -10.87
C MET A 162 0.76 8.01 -11.27
N LYS A 163 0.39 9.13 -10.63
CA LYS A 163 1.07 10.41 -10.82
C LYS A 163 2.40 10.41 -10.09
N ILE A 164 3.46 10.54 -10.87
CA ILE A 164 4.83 10.55 -10.40
C ILE A 164 5.32 11.98 -10.33
N LEU A 165 5.86 12.36 -9.17
CA LEU A 165 6.62 13.60 -9.01
C LEU A 165 8.10 13.28 -9.28
N PRO A 166 8.68 13.76 -10.38
CA PRO A 166 10.08 13.48 -10.70
C PRO A 166 11.02 14.01 -9.63
N GLY A 167 12.01 13.18 -9.26
CA GLY A 167 12.97 13.50 -8.21
C GLY A 167 12.64 12.91 -6.84
N GLU A 168 11.41 12.48 -6.61
CA GLU A 168 11.02 11.84 -5.35
C GLU A 168 11.40 10.35 -5.32
N VAL A 169 11.50 9.79 -4.11
CA VAL A 169 11.80 8.36 -3.90
C VAL A 169 10.51 7.59 -3.72
N TYR A 170 10.42 6.47 -4.43
CA TYR A 170 9.26 5.59 -4.42
C TYR A 170 9.65 4.15 -4.11
N TYR A 171 8.77 3.45 -3.43
CA TYR A 171 8.70 2.00 -3.49
C TYR A 171 7.87 1.62 -4.71
N ILE A 172 8.41 0.75 -5.55
CA ILE A 172 7.76 0.29 -6.78
C ILE A 172 7.72 -1.22 -6.86
N GLU A 173 6.59 -1.76 -7.35
CA GLU A 173 6.47 -3.16 -7.78
C GLU A 173 6.41 -3.17 -9.31
N TRP A 174 7.43 -3.77 -9.93
CA TRP A 174 7.60 -3.85 -11.38
C TRP A 174 8.00 -5.25 -11.80
N GLY A 175 7.16 -5.93 -12.60
CA GLY A 175 7.33 -7.35 -12.87
C GLY A 175 7.30 -8.16 -11.58
N ASP A 176 8.40 -8.87 -11.30
CA ASP A 176 8.63 -9.64 -10.08
C ASP A 176 9.55 -8.90 -9.10
N TYR A 177 9.94 -7.68 -9.45
CA TYR A 177 10.84 -6.87 -8.64
C TYR A 177 10.08 -5.93 -7.72
N ARG A 178 10.61 -5.76 -6.52
CA ARG A 178 10.18 -4.79 -5.53
C ARG A 178 11.41 -4.01 -5.08
N MET A 179 11.34 -2.69 -5.20
CA MET A 179 12.53 -1.88 -5.00
C MET A 179 12.19 -0.45 -4.60
N TYR A 180 13.12 0.18 -3.91
CA TYR A 180 13.13 1.62 -3.74
C TYR A 180 13.98 2.26 -4.83
N LYS A 181 13.45 3.29 -5.49
CA LYS A 181 14.14 4.05 -6.53
C LYS A 181 13.73 5.52 -6.48
N ARG A 182 14.64 6.39 -6.86
CA ARG A 182 14.31 7.76 -7.21
C ARG A 182 13.80 7.76 -8.65
N LEU A 183 12.57 8.21 -8.85
CA LEU A 183 11.99 8.25 -10.18
C LEU A 183 12.24 9.63 -10.80
N LEU A 184 12.93 9.64 -11.91
CA LEU A 184 13.20 10.83 -12.71
C LEU A 184 12.32 10.83 -13.96
N ALA A 185 12.13 12.01 -14.57
CA ALA A 185 11.42 12.09 -15.85
C ALA A 185 12.14 11.26 -16.92
N GLY A 186 11.40 10.46 -17.67
CA GLY A 186 11.90 9.78 -18.85
C GLY A 186 11.95 10.69 -20.08
N ASP A 187 12.38 10.14 -21.21
CA ASP A 187 12.40 10.87 -22.48
C ASP A 187 11.00 11.09 -23.06
N THR A 188 10.04 10.26 -22.62
CA THR A 188 8.63 10.33 -23.02
C THR A 188 7.73 10.44 -21.80
N ALA A 189 6.49 10.88 -21.96
CA ALA A 189 5.53 11.07 -20.85
C ALA A 189 5.06 9.76 -20.20
N ASP A 190 5.23 8.63 -20.86
CA ASP A 190 4.84 7.30 -20.42
C ASP A 190 6.00 6.49 -19.79
N GLU A 191 7.17 7.13 -19.65
CA GLU A 191 8.37 6.50 -19.11
C GLU A 191 8.96 7.28 -17.93
N VAL A 192 9.62 6.55 -17.04
CA VAL A 192 10.44 7.11 -15.95
C VAL A 192 11.79 6.42 -15.90
N ILE A 193 12.79 7.15 -15.43
CA ILE A 193 14.12 6.58 -15.15
C ILE A 193 14.15 6.20 -13.67
N ALA A 194 14.32 4.90 -13.40
CA ALA A 194 14.54 4.37 -12.06
C ALA A 194 16.01 4.52 -11.68
N HIS A 195 16.29 5.52 -10.87
CA HIS A 195 17.63 5.89 -10.43
C HIS A 195 17.91 5.38 -9.01
N SER A 196 19.12 4.89 -8.76
CA SER A 196 19.63 4.51 -7.44
C SER A 196 20.51 5.63 -6.89
N ASP A 197 20.26 6.03 -5.63
CA ASP A 197 21.08 7.09 -5.00
C ASP A 197 22.52 6.63 -4.71
N ASN A 198 22.75 5.31 -4.62
CA ASN A 198 24.11 4.76 -4.49
C ASN A 198 24.80 4.73 -5.84
N THR A 199 25.59 5.77 -6.09
CA THR A 199 26.40 5.93 -7.30
C THR A 199 27.89 5.65 -7.06
N THR A 200 28.26 5.10 -5.90
CA THR A 200 29.66 4.86 -5.51
C THR A 200 30.08 3.42 -5.66
N GLU A 201 29.15 2.46 -5.55
CA GLU A 201 29.48 1.05 -5.70
C GLU A 201 29.63 0.67 -7.18
N MET A 202 30.77 0.04 -7.48
CA MET A 202 31.15 -0.36 -8.84
C MET A 202 31.27 -1.89 -8.95
N VAL A 203 30.96 -2.42 -10.13
CA VAL A 203 31.28 -3.78 -10.56
C VAL A 203 32.15 -3.67 -11.81
N GLY A 204 33.44 -3.88 -11.66
CA GLY A 204 34.43 -3.53 -12.68
C GLY A 204 34.39 -2.00 -12.95
N ASN A 205 34.20 -1.64 -14.21
CA ASN A 205 34.12 -0.23 -14.64
C ASN A 205 32.67 0.28 -14.77
N ARG A 206 31.68 -0.40 -14.20
CA ARG A 206 30.26 -0.03 -14.30
C ARG A 206 29.67 0.19 -12.93
N LEU A 207 28.68 1.12 -12.85
CA LEU A 207 27.90 1.28 -11.66
C LEU A 207 27.14 -0.03 -11.34
N LYS A 208 27.24 -0.47 -10.10
CA LYS A 208 26.52 -1.66 -9.63
C LYS A 208 25.00 -1.48 -9.73
N TYR A 209 24.52 -0.26 -9.46
CA TYR A 209 23.13 0.12 -9.46
C TYR A 209 22.83 1.15 -10.57
N ALA A 210 23.16 0.76 -11.81
CA ALA A 210 22.93 1.65 -12.96
C ALA A 210 21.44 2.00 -13.09
N PRO A 211 21.10 3.23 -13.51
CA PRO A 211 19.72 3.61 -13.78
C PRO A 211 19.18 2.85 -15.01
N PHE A 212 17.87 2.68 -15.05
CA PHE A 212 17.18 2.04 -16.17
C PHE A 212 15.79 2.64 -16.37
N VAL A 213 15.24 2.51 -17.59
CA VAL A 213 13.94 3.04 -17.96
C VAL A 213 12.84 2.03 -17.62
N ILE A 214 11.73 2.54 -17.08
CA ILE A 214 10.51 1.77 -16.82
C ILE A 214 9.34 2.48 -17.50
N LYS A 215 8.47 1.72 -18.16
CA LYS A 215 7.16 2.23 -18.61
C LYS A 215 6.23 2.33 -17.40
N ILE A 216 5.57 3.46 -17.26
CA ILE A 216 4.65 3.71 -16.11
C ILE A 216 3.55 2.65 -16.09
N ALA A 217 3.06 2.21 -17.26
CA ALA A 217 2.05 1.18 -17.37
C ALA A 217 2.46 -0.20 -16.84
N ASP A 218 3.77 -0.48 -16.73
CA ASP A 218 4.31 -1.74 -16.21
C ASP A 218 4.46 -1.74 -14.69
N ILE A 219 4.27 -0.59 -14.03
CA ILE A 219 4.32 -0.46 -12.57
C ILE A 219 3.02 -0.99 -11.97
N LYS A 220 3.11 -2.06 -11.19
CA LYS A 220 1.96 -2.70 -10.52
C LYS A 220 1.53 -1.96 -9.25
N LYS A 221 2.50 -1.44 -8.50
CA LYS A 221 2.28 -0.65 -7.28
C LYS A 221 3.29 0.48 -7.21
N LEU A 222 2.80 1.65 -6.84
CA LEU A 222 3.59 2.85 -6.66
C LEU A 222 3.29 3.44 -5.29
N CYS A 223 4.33 3.61 -4.45
CA CYS A 223 4.17 4.23 -3.13
C CYS A 223 5.25 5.30 -2.93
N LEU A 224 4.84 6.50 -2.57
CA LEU A 224 5.74 7.60 -2.24
C LEU A 224 6.37 7.36 -0.86
N VAL A 225 7.69 7.52 -0.75
CA VAL A 225 8.40 7.57 0.52
C VAL A 225 8.12 8.89 1.21
N LYS A 226 7.50 8.87 2.39
CA LYS A 226 7.11 10.06 3.15
C LYS A 226 8.04 10.34 4.31
N ASP A 227 8.47 9.28 5.01
CA ASP A 227 9.35 9.41 6.16
C ASP A 227 10.25 8.19 6.32
N ILE A 228 11.39 8.38 7.00
CA ILE A 228 12.43 7.36 7.16
C ILE A 228 12.77 7.26 8.65
N HIS A 229 12.50 6.10 9.22
CA HIS A 229 12.88 5.79 10.59
C HIS A 229 14.16 4.94 10.63
N LYS A 230 15.25 5.55 11.09
CA LYS A 230 16.54 4.87 11.27
C LYS A 230 16.59 4.17 12.61
N LYS A 231 16.94 2.88 12.61
CA LYS A 231 17.18 2.16 13.85
C LYS A 231 18.53 2.61 14.41
N HIS A 232 18.54 3.37 15.50
CA HIS A 232 19.78 3.64 16.24
C HIS A 232 20.24 2.34 16.91
N ASN A 233 21.33 1.76 16.39
CA ASN A 233 22.06 0.74 17.13
C ASN A 233 22.91 1.47 18.18
N HIS A 234 22.55 1.34 19.45
CA HIS A 234 23.40 1.71 20.59
C HIS A 234 24.48 0.65 20.78
#